data_86c47ee0fabe4551ea96e58cb07a7fc2
#
_entry.id   86c47ee0fabe4551ea96e58cb07a7fc2
#
_cell.length_a   1.000
_cell.length_b   1.000
_cell.length_c   1.000
_cell.angle_alpha   90.00
_cell.angle_beta   90.00
_cell.angle_gamma   90.00
#
_symmetry.space_group_name_H-M   'P 1'
#
loop_
_entity.id
_entity.type
_entity.pdbx_description
1 polymer ?
#
loop_
_entity_poly.entity_id
_entity_poly.type
_entity_poly.pdbx_seq_one_letter_code
_entity_poly.pdbx_strand_id
1 'polypeptide(L)'
;MKNVKNLKILSIFLAAFWILQSLTLPISATEETELSETSASEEAAPTDSAPEEQEETEETGAPETVSPPAEAPLGGDESSNFGVDAPRALAGPDELDLDAEALLLLELNSQTMVYAKNIDTRREPASLTKVMTCLLALEHGNLTDSITVSQEALDDLDPAGSSSGLMAGEVFTLEQLLYCLMIESANDAAPVIAEYVAGSEPAFVEMMNQKAAELGCTGTHFANTHGLHDEEHYTTARDLAKIMMAALEYEKFQEIYSADRYTLAATNLQEERILVTTNYLIDASITSDYYDERVIGGKTGFTTPAGRCVMCVAESGNLRYLCVVLGASSTGADGSTYFGSFVSASEALDFGFDSFTFAEVLSPLAPIAQLPVAHATQSVAVTPAESVTTRTD
;
A
#
# COMPACT_ATOMS: atom_id res chain seq x y z
N MET A 1 1.00 -11.87 -53.67
CA MET A 1 -0.30 -11.27 -53.92
C MET A 1 -1.39 -12.28 -53.55
N LYS A 2 -2.42 -11.88 -52.76
CA LYS A 2 -3.52 -12.65 -52.13
C LYS A 2 -3.09 -13.38 -50.85
N ASN A 3 -3.59 -13.22 -49.62
CA ASN A 3 -4.82 -12.61 -49.11
C ASN A 3 -4.56 -12.16 -47.66
N VAL A 4 -4.65 -10.89 -47.37
CA VAL A 4 -4.77 -10.35 -46.01
C VAL A 4 -6.11 -9.63 -46.00
N LYS A 5 -7.17 -10.32 -45.64
CA LYS A 5 -8.50 -9.78 -45.30
C LYS A 5 -9.31 -10.93 -44.72
N ASN A 6 -9.30 -11.12 -43.41
CA ASN A 6 -10.36 -11.78 -42.65
C ASN A 6 -9.85 -12.07 -41.21
N LEU A 7 -9.49 -11.00 -40.47
CA LEU A 7 -9.24 -11.11 -39.02
C LEU A 7 -9.62 -9.80 -38.30
N LYS A 8 -10.81 -9.27 -38.59
CA LYS A 8 -11.37 -8.09 -37.90
C LYS A 8 -12.87 -8.22 -37.55
N ILE A 9 -13.44 -9.41 -37.45
CA ILE A 9 -14.88 -9.60 -37.16
C ILE A 9 -15.13 -10.53 -35.94
N LEU A 10 -14.13 -10.83 -35.10
CA LEU A 10 -14.36 -11.68 -33.92
C LEU A 10 -14.19 -10.94 -32.57
N SER A 11 -13.91 -9.65 -32.54
CA SER A 11 -13.76 -8.87 -31.29
C SER A 11 -14.98 -8.03 -30.90
N ILE A 12 -16.11 -8.14 -31.58
CA ILE A 12 -17.29 -7.30 -31.31
C ILE A 12 -18.43 -8.08 -30.59
N PHE A 13 -18.29 -9.38 -30.38
CA PHE A 13 -19.38 -10.19 -29.80
C PHE A 13 -19.25 -10.55 -28.32
N LEU A 14 -18.16 -10.15 -27.63
CA LEU A 14 -18.00 -10.42 -26.17
C LEU A 14 -18.28 -9.20 -25.27
N ALA A 15 -18.43 -8.00 -25.82
CA ALA A 15 -18.80 -6.80 -25.05
C ALA A 15 -20.32 -6.57 -24.92
N ALA A 16 -21.16 -7.38 -25.57
CA ALA A 16 -22.62 -7.18 -25.59
C ALA A 16 -23.37 -8.05 -24.57
N PHE A 17 -22.72 -8.91 -23.79
CA PHE A 17 -23.41 -9.85 -22.89
C PHE A 17 -23.56 -9.32 -21.44
N TRP A 18 -22.97 -8.16 -21.09
CA TRP A 18 -23.03 -7.59 -19.74
C TRP A 18 -23.96 -6.39 -19.57
N ILE A 19 -24.70 -5.95 -20.61
CA ILE A 19 -25.60 -4.77 -20.55
C ILE A 19 -27.10 -5.15 -20.51
N LEU A 20 -27.47 -6.44 -20.51
CA LEU A 20 -28.88 -6.85 -20.63
C LEU A 20 -29.46 -7.55 -19.39
N GLN A 21 -28.97 -7.34 -18.19
CA GLN A 21 -29.59 -7.89 -16.95
C GLN A 21 -30.04 -6.83 -15.93
N SER A 22 -30.17 -5.57 -16.28
CA SER A 22 -30.67 -4.52 -15.38
C SER A 22 -31.94 -3.83 -15.91
N LEU A 23 -32.96 -4.60 -16.31
CA LEU A 23 -34.27 -4.03 -16.62
C LEU A 23 -35.37 -5.12 -16.47
N THR A 24 -35.78 -5.37 -15.22
CA THR A 24 -37.14 -5.82 -14.93
C THR A 24 -37.52 -5.41 -13.50
N LEU A 25 -38.22 -4.30 -13.39
CA LEU A 25 -39.06 -3.98 -12.26
C LEU A 25 -40.41 -4.74 -12.40
N PRO A 26 -41.04 -5.19 -11.31
CA PRO A 26 -42.47 -5.20 -11.24
C PRO A 26 -43.00 -4.16 -10.26
N ILE A 27 -43.94 -3.41 -10.78
CA ILE A 27 -44.90 -2.54 -10.10
C ILE A 27 -45.98 -3.42 -9.50
N SER A 28 -46.44 -3.12 -8.29
CA SER A 28 -47.79 -3.23 -7.76
C SER A 28 -47.77 -3.39 -6.24
N ALA A 29 -48.57 -2.84 -5.42
CA ALA A 29 -49.68 -1.92 -5.44
C ALA A 29 -49.99 -1.60 -3.95
N THR A 30 -50.41 -0.42 -3.73
CA THR A 30 -51.11 0.20 -2.62
C THR A 30 -51.93 -0.75 -1.73
N GLU A 31 -51.84 -0.50 -0.40
CA GLU A 31 -53.04 -0.37 0.44
C GLU A 31 -52.76 0.51 1.69
N GLU A 32 -53.59 1.52 1.82
CA GLU A 32 -53.72 2.44 2.96
C GLU A 32 -54.38 1.73 4.14
N THR A 33 -54.01 2.08 5.35
CA THR A 33 -55.00 2.31 6.42
C THR A 33 -54.43 3.17 7.55
N GLU A 34 -55.09 4.18 7.77
CA GLU A 34 -55.27 5.25 8.71
C GLU A 34 -55.14 4.93 10.22
N LEU A 35 -54.68 5.99 10.90
CA LEU A 35 -55.18 6.64 12.13
C LEU A 35 -54.96 5.97 13.50
N SER A 36 -54.21 6.64 14.37
CA SER A 36 -54.85 7.37 15.48
C SER A 36 -53.82 8.22 16.25
N GLU A 37 -54.25 9.47 16.42
CA GLU A 37 -53.70 10.50 17.29
C GLU A 37 -53.88 10.15 18.78
N THR A 38 -53.02 10.71 19.63
CA THR A 38 -53.37 11.56 20.80
C THR A 38 -52.08 12.01 21.52
N SER A 39 -51.79 13.28 21.49
CA SER A 39 -51.97 14.39 22.46
C SER A 39 -51.04 14.28 23.66
N ALA A 40 -50.08 15.19 23.76
CA ALA A 40 -50.02 16.51 24.39
C ALA A 40 -49.71 16.49 25.90
N SER A 41 -48.74 17.24 26.28
CA SER A 41 -48.67 18.36 27.23
C SER A 41 -47.23 18.55 27.69
N GLU A 42 -46.61 19.67 27.36
CA GLU A 42 -46.58 20.97 28.02
C GLU A 42 -45.99 20.95 29.45
N GLU A 43 -44.96 21.66 29.67
CA GLU A 43 -44.64 22.89 30.41
C GLU A 43 -43.32 22.71 31.17
N ALA A 44 -42.40 23.56 31.38
CA ALA A 44 -42.15 24.98 31.30
C ALA A 44 -40.72 25.22 31.78
N ALA A 45 -40.04 26.19 31.24
CA ALA A 45 -38.90 26.87 31.86
C ALA A 45 -39.46 27.83 32.97
N PRO A 46 -38.66 28.43 33.88
CA PRO A 46 -37.76 29.50 33.48
C PRO A 46 -36.55 29.84 34.40
N THR A 47 -35.72 30.76 33.85
CA THR A 47 -35.00 31.90 34.44
C THR A 47 -33.83 31.61 35.39
N ASP A 48 -32.73 32.19 35.20
CA ASP A 48 -32.18 33.54 35.18
C ASP A 48 -31.03 33.68 36.18
N SER A 49 -29.90 34.17 35.77
CA SER A 49 -29.09 35.27 36.28
C SER A 49 -27.62 35.19 35.91
N ALA A 50 -27.19 36.13 35.09
CA ALA A 50 -25.91 36.77 35.15
C ALA A 50 -26.03 37.98 36.14
N PRO A 51 -25.04 38.79 36.48
CA PRO A 51 -23.65 38.93 35.95
C PRO A 51 -22.61 39.14 37.10
N GLU A 52 -21.34 39.31 36.75
CA GLU A 52 -20.50 40.45 37.19
C GLU A 52 -19.11 40.47 36.52
N GLU A 53 -18.86 41.63 35.94
CA GLU A 53 -17.59 42.12 35.41
C GLU A 53 -16.56 42.40 36.52
N GLN A 54 -15.25 42.27 36.18
CA GLN A 54 -14.18 43.18 36.66
C GLN A 54 -12.96 42.96 35.77
N GLU A 55 -12.72 43.91 34.86
CA GLU A 55 -11.71 44.99 34.84
C GLU A 55 -10.25 44.54 34.81
N GLU A 56 -9.69 44.80 33.65
CA GLU A 56 -8.39 45.34 33.20
C GLU A 56 -7.24 45.44 34.18
N THR A 57 -6.07 44.94 33.70
CA THR A 57 -4.87 45.77 33.71
C THR A 57 -3.98 45.40 32.49
N GLU A 58 -3.79 46.39 31.59
CA GLU A 58 -2.78 46.42 30.54
C GLU A 58 -1.36 46.40 31.15
N GLU A 59 -0.51 45.51 30.59
CA GLU A 59 0.93 45.71 30.67
C GLU A 59 1.55 45.59 29.29
N THR A 60 1.96 46.72 28.75
CA THR A 60 2.65 46.92 27.49
C THR A 60 4.06 46.34 27.54
N GLY A 61 4.32 45.26 26.87
CA GLY A 61 5.65 44.73 26.57
C GLY A 61 5.96 44.86 25.07
N ALA A 62 7.01 45.56 24.73
CA ALA A 62 7.50 45.80 23.38
C ALA A 62 7.84 44.48 22.65
N PRO A 63 7.77 44.46 21.30
CA PRO A 63 8.03 43.24 20.52
C PRO A 63 9.55 42.93 20.55
N GLU A 64 9.88 41.76 21.05
CA GLU A 64 11.20 41.17 20.85
C GLU A 64 11.37 40.78 19.37
N THR A 65 12.39 41.34 18.76
CA THR A 65 12.88 40.99 17.44
C THR A 65 13.42 39.58 17.47
N VAL A 66 12.65 38.62 16.93
CA VAL A 66 13.14 37.27 16.68
C VAL A 66 14.12 37.33 15.51
N SER A 67 15.40 37.16 15.79
CA SER A 67 16.42 36.92 14.76
C SER A 67 16.08 35.60 14.01
N PRO A 68 16.27 35.51 12.68
CA PRO A 68 16.10 34.27 11.96
C PRO A 68 17.08 33.22 12.51
N PRO A 69 16.68 31.94 12.58
CA PRO A 69 17.56 30.88 13.03
C PRO A 69 18.78 30.82 12.11
N ALA A 70 19.97 30.75 12.72
CA ALA A 70 21.21 30.57 12.01
C ALA A 70 21.15 29.37 11.09
N GLU A 71 21.55 29.57 9.84
CA GLU A 71 21.74 28.47 8.88
C GLU A 71 22.68 27.43 9.56
N ALA A 72 22.16 26.19 9.64
CA ALA A 72 22.95 25.06 10.08
C ALA A 72 24.13 24.86 9.10
N PRO A 73 25.32 24.53 9.56
CA PRO A 73 26.46 24.34 8.68
C PRO A 73 26.17 23.18 7.70
N LEU A 74 26.37 23.45 6.41
CA LEU A 74 26.42 22.46 5.34
C LEU A 74 27.66 21.58 5.57
N GLY A 75 27.51 20.54 6.34
CA GLY A 75 28.48 19.51 6.68
C GLY A 75 27.71 18.25 7.07
N GLY A 76 26.79 17.81 6.22
CA GLY A 76 26.10 16.54 6.39
C GLY A 76 27.04 15.41 6.03
N ASP A 77 27.26 14.51 6.96
CA ASP A 77 27.82 13.19 6.76
C ASP A 77 27.12 12.52 5.57
N GLU A 78 27.87 12.14 4.53
CA GLU A 78 27.33 11.47 3.33
C GLU A 78 26.64 10.13 3.68
N SER A 79 26.88 9.58 4.88
CA SER A 79 26.18 8.39 5.39
C SER A 79 24.68 8.61 5.67
N SER A 80 24.20 9.86 5.72
CA SER A 80 22.80 10.19 6.04
C SER A 80 21.79 10.01 4.89
N ASN A 81 22.24 9.60 3.69
CA ASN A 81 21.37 9.43 2.52
C ASN A 81 20.95 7.96 2.28
N PHE A 82 21.34 7.04 3.15
CA PHE A 82 21.01 5.63 3.03
C PHE A 82 19.86 5.24 3.96
N GLY A 83 19.02 4.34 3.47
CA GLY A 83 17.88 3.81 4.18
C GLY A 83 16.57 4.56 3.90
N VAL A 84 15.47 3.88 4.22
CA VAL A 84 14.11 4.45 4.09
C VAL A 84 13.90 5.68 4.99
N ASP A 85 14.71 5.83 6.03
CA ASP A 85 14.71 6.99 6.95
C ASP A 85 15.63 8.14 6.51
N ALA A 86 16.27 8.03 5.33
CA ALA A 86 17.08 9.10 4.79
C ALA A 86 16.30 10.43 4.70
N PRO A 87 16.93 11.57 5.00
CA PRO A 87 16.25 12.87 5.02
C PRO A 87 15.85 13.36 3.63
N ARG A 88 16.48 12.87 2.57
CA ARG A 88 16.14 13.22 1.17
C ARG A 88 16.53 12.12 0.20
N ALA A 89 15.83 12.09 -0.93
CA ALA A 89 16.15 11.26 -2.07
C ALA A 89 17.18 11.92 -3.00
N LEU A 90 17.65 11.16 -3.98
CA LEU A 90 18.54 11.66 -5.03
C LEU A 90 17.82 12.54 -6.05
N ALA A 91 16.53 12.26 -6.30
CA ALA A 91 15.68 13.03 -7.21
C ALA A 91 14.30 13.29 -6.57
N GLY A 92 13.57 14.24 -7.12
CA GLY A 92 12.24 14.64 -6.68
C GLY A 92 11.41 15.24 -7.82
N PRO A 93 10.31 15.94 -7.49
CA PRO A 93 9.37 16.46 -8.50
C PRO A 93 9.96 17.46 -9.49
N ASP A 94 11.11 18.05 -9.18
CA ASP A 94 11.81 18.97 -10.09
C ASP A 94 12.50 18.23 -11.25
N GLU A 95 12.82 16.94 -11.05
CA GLU A 95 13.45 16.07 -12.06
C GLU A 95 12.42 15.23 -12.82
N LEU A 96 11.34 14.82 -12.15
CA LEU A 96 10.31 13.95 -12.72
C LEU A 96 8.94 14.27 -12.10
N ASP A 97 8.03 14.83 -12.92
CA ASP A 97 6.66 15.16 -12.50
C ASP A 97 5.71 13.98 -12.74
N LEU A 98 5.45 13.21 -11.69
CA LEU A 98 4.61 12.01 -11.72
C LEU A 98 3.19 12.29 -11.21
N ASP A 99 2.19 11.63 -11.82
CA ASP A 99 0.79 11.66 -11.39
C ASP A 99 0.62 10.85 -10.11
N ALA A 100 1.02 11.44 -8.99
CA ALA A 100 0.85 10.90 -7.65
C ALA A 100 0.85 12.05 -6.64
N GLU A 101 0.07 11.94 -5.57
CA GLU A 101 0.16 12.90 -4.47
C GLU A 101 1.36 12.64 -3.57
N ALA A 102 1.74 11.37 -3.40
CA ALA A 102 3.00 10.97 -2.78
C ALA A 102 3.60 9.77 -3.52
N LEU A 103 4.93 9.77 -3.69
CA LEU A 103 5.64 8.68 -4.33
C LEU A 103 7.03 8.50 -3.73
N LEU A 104 7.39 7.23 -3.47
CA LEU A 104 8.72 6.84 -3.03
C LEU A 104 9.24 5.74 -3.95
N LEU A 105 10.49 5.89 -4.44
CA LEU A 105 11.25 4.85 -5.11
C LEU A 105 12.52 4.56 -4.30
N LEU A 106 12.61 3.35 -3.76
CA LEU A 106 13.74 2.88 -2.93
C LEU A 106 14.44 1.72 -3.61
N GLU A 107 15.75 1.83 -3.81
CA GLU A 107 16.58 0.70 -4.21
C GLU A 107 16.88 -0.17 -2.97
N LEU A 108 16.40 -1.43 -2.99
CA LEU A 108 16.34 -2.30 -1.80
C LEU A 108 17.71 -2.85 -1.39
N ASN A 109 18.62 -3.14 -2.33
CA ASN A 109 19.90 -3.75 -2.00
C ASN A 109 20.85 -2.75 -1.34
N SER A 110 20.91 -1.53 -1.88
CA SER A 110 21.71 -0.43 -1.31
C SER A 110 20.95 0.39 -0.28
N GLN A 111 19.64 0.18 -0.16
CA GLN A 111 18.71 1.00 0.63
C GLN A 111 18.77 2.50 0.26
N THR A 112 19.00 2.80 -1.00
CA THR A 112 19.09 4.18 -1.47
C THR A 112 17.71 4.70 -1.91
N MET A 113 17.25 5.81 -1.33
CA MET A 113 16.05 6.50 -1.77
C MET A 113 16.36 7.25 -3.08
N VAL A 114 15.83 6.75 -4.19
CA VAL A 114 16.12 7.24 -5.53
C VAL A 114 15.26 8.44 -5.89
N TYR A 115 13.95 8.34 -5.60
CA TYR A 115 13.00 9.41 -5.86
C TYR A 115 12.04 9.58 -4.67
N ALA A 116 11.70 10.82 -4.34
CA ALA A 116 10.74 11.13 -3.30
C ALA A 116 9.87 12.34 -3.65
N LYS A 117 8.55 12.17 -3.51
CA LYS A 117 7.54 13.22 -3.60
C LYS A 117 6.60 13.09 -2.41
N ASN A 118 6.58 14.07 -1.50
CA ASN A 118 5.64 14.14 -0.36
C ASN A 118 5.59 12.87 0.52
N ILE A 119 6.69 12.16 0.65
CA ILE A 119 6.74 10.80 1.24
C ILE A 119 6.35 10.74 2.71
N ASP A 120 6.36 11.87 3.43
CA ASP A 120 5.96 11.99 4.84
C ASP A 120 4.58 12.63 5.03
N THR A 121 3.89 12.94 3.92
CA THR A 121 2.54 13.46 3.97
C THR A 121 1.54 12.34 4.22
N ARG A 122 0.67 12.51 5.23
CA ARG A 122 -0.39 11.54 5.53
C ARG A 122 -1.38 11.42 4.38
N ARG A 123 -1.69 10.20 4.01
CA ARG A 123 -2.62 9.81 2.95
C ARG A 123 -3.40 8.58 3.37
N GLU A 124 -4.54 8.37 2.78
CA GLU A 124 -5.28 7.13 2.93
C GLU A 124 -4.57 6.00 2.17
N PRO A 125 -4.32 4.85 2.81
CA PRO A 125 -3.63 3.73 2.18
C PRO A 125 -4.53 2.94 1.22
N ALA A 126 -5.83 3.03 1.36
CA ALA A 126 -6.77 2.07 0.77
C ALA A 126 -6.32 0.63 1.08
N SER A 127 -6.51 -0.30 0.14
CA SER A 127 -6.16 -1.72 0.35
C SER A 127 -4.65 -2.02 0.46
N LEU A 128 -3.76 -1.03 0.42
CA LEU A 128 -2.35 -1.25 0.81
C LEU A 128 -2.23 -1.63 2.29
N THR A 129 -3.23 -1.29 3.11
CA THR A 129 -3.43 -1.74 4.50
C THR A 129 -3.26 -3.25 4.66
N LYS A 130 -3.72 -4.02 3.67
CA LYS A 130 -3.71 -5.49 3.71
C LYS A 130 -2.31 -6.11 3.76
N VAL A 131 -1.27 -5.33 3.42
CA VAL A 131 0.13 -5.77 3.61
C VAL A 131 0.45 -5.91 5.10
N MET A 132 -0.01 -4.97 5.95
CA MET A 132 0.13 -5.10 7.40
C MET A 132 -0.71 -6.27 7.95
N THR A 133 -1.92 -6.45 7.45
CA THR A 133 -2.77 -7.60 7.83
C THR A 133 -2.11 -8.93 7.48
N CYS A 134 -1.53 -9.04 6.28
CA CYS A 134 -0.79 -10.22 5.85
C CYS A 134 0.48 -10.45 6.69
N LEU A 135 1.25 -9.40 6.97
CA LEU A 135 2.45 -9.46 7.79
C LEU A 135 2.15 -10.04 9.18
N LEU A 136 1.17 -9.49 9.88
CA LEU A 136 0.80 -9.96 11.21
C LEU A 136 0.23 -11.39 11.20
N ALA A 137 -0.51 -11.75 10.17
CA ALA A 137 -0.99 -13.10 10.00
C ALA A 137 0.16 -14.12 9.81
N LEU A 138 1.21 -13.72 9.09
CA LEU A 138 2.41 -14.55 8.92
C LEU A 138 3.26 -14.62 10.19
N GLU A 139 3.27 -13.59 11.02
CA GLU A 139 4.01 -13.55 12.28
C GLU A 139 3.36 -14.39 13.37
N HIS A 140 2.03 -14.43 13.41
CA HIS A 140 1.29 -14.96 14.56
C HIS A 140 0.42 -16.19 14.24
N GLY A 141 0.14 -16.45 12.96
CA GLY A 141 -0.71 -17.54 12.52
C GLY A 141 0.06 -18.77 12.04
N ASN A 142 -0.66 -19.88 11.91
CA ASN A 142 -0.16 -21.07 11.24
C ASN A 142 -0.90 -21.28 9.92
N LEU A 143 -0.17 -21.30 8.81
CA LEU A 143 -0.70 -21.38 7.45
C LEU A 143 -1.66 -22.54 7.20
N THR A 144 -1.48 -23.64 7.93
CA THR A 144 -2.27 -24.87 7.75
C THR A 144 -3.48 -24.97 8.67
N ASP A 145 -3.68 -24.03 9.60
CA ASP A 145 -4.82 -24.06 10.51
C ASP A 145 -6.12 -23.85 9.74
N SER A 146 -7.13 -24.64 10.12
CA SER A 146 -8.48 -24.54 9.56
C SER A 146 -9.27 -23.46 10.28
N ILE A 147 -9.72 -22.46 9.55
CA ILE A 147 -10.45 -21.30 10.04
C ILE A 147 -11.87 -21.37 9.49
N THR A 148 -12.86 -21.27 10.36
CA THR A 148 -14.26 -21.18 9.96
C THR A 148 -14.66 -19.71 9.90
N VAL A 149 -15.16 -19.25 8.77
CA VAL A 149 -15.67 -17.89 8.61
C VAL A 149 -16.85 -17.66 9.53
N SER A 150 -16.76 -16.70 10.41
CA SER A 150 -17.85 -16.29 11.29
C SER A 150 -18.85 -15.40 10.55
N GLN A 151 -20.07 -15.32 11.03
CA GLN A 151 -21.03 -14.32 10.52
C GLN A 151 -20.62 -12.91 10.92
N GLU A 152 -20.06 -12.75 12.11
CA GLU A 152 -19.59 -11.47 12.65
C GLU A 152 -18.51 -10.83 11.77
N ALA A 153 -17.56 -11.62 11.25
CA ALA A 153 -16.53 -11.13 10.34
C ALA A 153 -17.09 -10.61 8.98
N LEU A 154 -18.27 -11.06 8.60
CA LEU A 154 -18.91 -10.65 7.34
C LEU A 154 -19.98 -9.56 7.52
N ASP A 155 -20.40 -9.29 8.76
CA ASP A 155 -21.32 -8.22 9.07
C ASP A 155 -20.68 -6.86 8.74
N ASP A 156 -21.23 -5.83 8.55
CA ASP A 156 -20.69 -4.46 8.33
C ASP A 156 -19.73 -4.27 7.13
N LEU A 157 -19.54 -5.29 6.29
CA LEU A 157 -18.76 -5.14 5.06
C LEU A 157 -19.53 -4.36 3.99
N ASP A 158 -18.84 -3.41 3.34
CA ASP A 158 -19.40 -2.70 2.20
C ASP A 158 -19.60 -3.68 1.02
N PRO A 159 -20.84 -3.92 0.58
CA PRO A 159 -21.11 -4.86 -0.52
C PRO A 159 -20.53 -4.39 -1.88
N ALA A 160 -20.13 -3.13 -2.01
CA ALA A 160 -19.44 -2.60 -3.20
C ALA A 160 -17.92 -2.79 -3.12
N GLY A 161 -17.39 -3.24 -1.99
CA GLY A 161 -15.96 -3.51 -1.80
C GLY A 161 -15.50 -4.78 -2.51
N SER A 162 -14.17 -4.91 -2.68
CA SER A 162 -13.58 -6.16 -3.20
C SER A 162 -13.84 -7.33 -2.25
N SER A 163 -14.23 -8.48 -2.79
CA SER A 163 -14.58 -9.66 -2.01
C SER A 163 -14.22 -10.93 -2.80
N SER A 164 -13.77 -11.97 -2.13
CA SER A 164 -13.64 -13.31 -2.68
C SER A 164 -14.91 -14.15 -2.48
N GLY A 165 -15.99 -13.55 -1.97
CA GLY A 165 -17.29 -14.18 -1.78
C GLY A 165 -17.29 -15.22 -0.68
N LEU A 166 -16.63 -14.95 0.44
CA LEU A 166 -16.61 -15.84 1.61
C LEU A 166 -18.02 -15.94 2.20
N MET A 167 -18.37 -17.15 2.67
CA MET A 167 -19.67 -17.43 3.27
C MET A 167 -19.50 -17.83 4.75
N ALA A 168 -20.41 -17.36 5.60
CA ALA A 168 -20.43 -17.80 7.00
C ALA A 168 -20.55 -19.33 7.11
N GLY A 169 -19.69 -19.93 7.92
CA GLY A 169 -19.56 -21.38 8.06
C GLY A 169 -18.66 -22.04 6.99
N GLU A 170 -18.12 -21.28 6.05
CA GLU A 170 -17.12 -21.79 5.11
C GLU A 170 -15.78 -21.98 5.82
N VAL A 171 -15.02 -22.98 5.41
CA VAL A 171 -13.76 -23.36 6.09
C VAL A 171 -12.59 -23.22 5.12
N PHE A 172 -11.60 -22.45 5.53
CA PHE A 172 -10.35 -22.20 4.81
C PHE A 172 -9.13 -22.53 5.66
N THR A 173 -7.99 -22.72 5.01
CA THR A 173 -6.71 -22.56 5.70
C THR A 173 -6.34 -21.07 5.80
N LEU A 174 -5.47 -20.70 6.75
CA LEU A 174 -4.93 -19.33 6.80
C LEU A 174 -4.26 -18.96 5.47
N GLU A 175 -3.50 -19.88 4.88
CA GLU A 175 -2.86 -19.67 3.59
C GLU A 175 -3.87 -19.28 2.50
N GLN A 176 -5.00 -19.99 2.40
CA GLN A 176 -6.06 -19.68 1.43
C GLN A 176 -6.65 -18.28 1.65
N LEU A 177 -6.88 -17.90 2.91
CA LEU A 177 -7.37 -16.56 3.25
C LEU A 177 -6.35 -15.47 2.89
N LEU A 178 -5.05 -15.72 3.04
CA LEU A 178 -4.00 -14.78 2.63
C LEU A 178 -3.94 -14.60 1.10
N TYR A 179 -4.19 -15.66 0.32
CA TYR A 179 -4.33 -15.53 -1.12
C TYR A 179 -5.57 -14.72 -1.50
N CYS A 180 -6.72 -14.92 -0.86
CA CYS A 180 -7.91 -14.07 -1.06
C CYS A 180 -7.61 -12.61 -0.72
N LEU A 181 -6.98 -12.35 0.42
CA LEU A 181 -6.61 -11.03 0.91
C LEU A 181 -5.73 -10.26 -0.07
N MET A 182 -4.70 -10.91 -0.62
CA MET A 182 -3.66 -10.24 -1.39
C MET A 182 -3.95 -10.19 -2.89
N ILE A 183 -4.44 -11.27 -3.50
CA ILE A 183 -4.67 -11.37 -4.95
C ILE A 183 -5.91 -10.57 -5.35
N GLU A 184 -7.08 -10.90 -4.80
CA GLU A 184 -8.34 -10.20 -5.12
C GLU A 184 -8.58 -8.97 -4.26
N SER A 185 -7.67 -8.70 -3.33
CA SER A 185 -7.86 -7.59 -2.39
C SER A 185 -9.12 -7.75 -1.52
N ALA A 186 -9.48 -8.98 -1.18
CA ALA A 186 -10.71 -9.36 -0.52
C ALA A 186 -10.86 -8.68 0.84
N ASN A 187 -11.92 -7.87 1.01
CA ASN A 187 -12.23 -7.21 2.27
C ASN A 187 -12.82 -8.21 3.27
N ASP A 188 -13.55 -9.22 2.79
CA ASP A 188 -14.15 -10.28 3.59
C ASP A 188 -13.12 -11.23 4.21
N ALA A 189 -11.94 -11.37 3.62
CA ALA A 189 -10.88 -12.18 4.20
C ALA A 189 -10.16 -11.49 5.39
N ALA A 190 -10.11 -10.15 5.41
CA ALA A 190 -9.34 -9.41 6.40
C ALA A 190 -9.86 -9.56 7.83
N PRO A 191 -11.16 -9.36 8.15
CA PRO A 191 -11.69 -9.56 9.50
C PRO A 191 -11.67 -11.03 9.93
N VAL A 192 -11.84 -12.00 9.01
CA VAL A 192 -11.70 -13.43 9.33
C VAL A 192 -10.30 -13.77 9.81
N ILE A 193 -9.28 -13.22 9.13
CA ILE A 193 -7.88 -13.35 9.56
C ILE A 193 -7.66 -12.68 10.91
N ALA A 194 -8.24 -11.50 11.11
CA ALA A 194 -8.13 -10.75 12.36
C ALA A 194 -8.75 -11.49 13.55
N GLU A 195 -9.94 -12.06 13.37
CA GLU A 195 -10.57 -12.89 14.39
C GLU A 195 -9.72 -14.14 14.74
N TYR A 196 -9.17 -14.78 13.72
CA TYR A 196 -8.30 -15.94 13.94
C TYR A 196 -7.04 -15.58 14.75
N VAL A 197 -6.37 -14.47 14.39
CA VAL A 197 -5.08 -14.10 15.00
C VAL A 197 -5.24 -13.48 16.38
N ALA A 198 -6.21 -12.57 16.54
CA ALA A 198 -6.35 -11.72 17.72
C ALA A 198 -7.67 -11.95 18.51
N GLY A 199 -8.54 -12.81 18.00
CA GLY A 199 -9.85 -13.08 18.61
C GLY A 199 -10.94 -12.04 18.27
N SER A 200 -10.57 -10.89 17.71
CA SER A 200 -11.50 -9.88 17.18
C SER A 200 -10.79 -8.89 16.27
N GLU A 201 -11.52 -8.22 15.37
CA GLU A 201 -10.94 -7.18 14.51
C GLU A 201 -10.39 -5.99 15.32
N PRO A 202 -11.08 -5.43 16.34
CA PRO A 202 -10.50 -4.36 17.15
C PRO A 202 -9.18 -4.72 17.83
N ALA A 203 -9.05 -5.94 18.35
CA ALA A 203 -7.80 -6.40 18.95
C ALA A 203 -6.67 -6.53 17.89
N PHE A 204 -7.01 -6.95 16.68
CA PHE A 204 -6.05 -7.02 15.58
C PHE A 204 -5.60 -5.63 15.11
N VAL A 205 -6.52 -4.66 15.03
CA VAL A 205 -6.20 -3.27 14.71
C VAL A 205 -5.23 -2.66 15.73
N GLU A 206 -5.39 -2.99 17.02
CA GLU A 206 -4.41 -2.59 18.03
C GLU A 206 -3.04 -3.22 17.78
N MET A 207 -2.97 -4.50 17.39
CA MET A 207 -1.71 -5.14 16.96
C MET A 207 -1.11 -4.45 15.73
N MET A 208 -1.92 -4.05 14.73
CA MET A 208 -1.45 -3.31 13.55
C MET A 208 -0.79 -1.99 13.96
N ASN A 209 -1.40 -1.22 14.86
CA ASN A 209 -0.86 0.04 15.34
C ASN A 209 0.41 -0.16 16.20
N GLN A 210 0.44 -1.20 17.01
CA GLN A 210 1.64 -1.58 17.76
C GLN A 210 2.78 -1.95 16.80
N LYS A 211 2.52 -2.77 15.80
CA LYS A 211 3.51 -3.15 14.78
C LYS A 211 4.02 -1.95 13.99
N ALA A 212 3.13 -1.04 13.60
CA ALA A 212 3.51 0.22 12.96
C ALA A 212 4.49 1.02 13.84
N ALA A 213 4.22 1.13 15.13
CA ALA A 213 5.11 1.79 16.08
C ALA A 213 6.47 1.07 16.21
N GLU A 214 6.49 -0.27 16.27
CA GLU A 214 7.71 -1.09 16.29
C GLU A 214 8.59 -0.87 15.05
N LEU A 215 7.96 -0.73 13.86
CA LEU A 215 8.64 -0.43 12.61
C LEU A 215 9.04 1.05 12.47
N GLY A 216 8.73 1.89 13.46
CA GLY A 216 9.02 3.33 13.40
C GLY A 216 8.15 4.08 12.39
N CYS A 217 6.92 3.62 12.16
CA CYS A 217 5.93 4.26 11.30
C CYS A 217 5.21 5.36 12.08
N THR A 218 5.76 6.56 12.08
CA THR A 218 5.26 7.68 12.91
C THR A 218 4.10 8.46 12.27
N GLY A 219 3.86 8.26 10.99
CA GLY A 219 2.80 8.87 10.21
C GLY A 219 1.64 7.95 9.91
N THR A 220 1.53 6.79 10.57
CA THR A 220 0.56 5.74 10.28
C THR A 220 -0.38 5.48 11.46
N HIS A 221 -1.66 5.32 11.17
CA HIS A 221 -2.66 4.81 12.09
C HIS A 221 -3.67 3.96 11.31
N PHE A 222 -3.96 2.77 11.80
CA PHE A 222 -4.93 1.85 11.26
C PHE A 222 -6.22 1.88 12.09
N ALA A 223 -7.37 2.00 11.42
CA ALA A 223 -8.70 1.93 12.03
C ALA A 223 -9.46 0.64 11.65
N ASN A 224 -8.99 -0.07 10.61
CA ASN A 224 -9.56 -1.34 10.16
C ASN A 224 -8.50 -2.21 9.48
N THR A 225 -8.84 -3.46 9.15
CA THR A 225 -7.93 -4.47 8.63
C THR A 225 -7.82 -4.51 7.10
N HIS A 226 -8.70 -3.79 6.39
CA HIS A 226 -8.89 -3.90 4.93
C HIS A 226 -8.59 -2.62 4.15
N GLY A 227 -8.61 -1.45 4.80
CA GLY A 227 -8.28 -0.16 4.19
C GLY A 227 -9.46 0.58 3.55
N LEU A 228 -10.70 0.25 3.89
CA LEU A 228 -11.82 1.12 3.57
C LEU A 228 -11.70 2.44 4.33
N HIS A 229 -12.32 3.47 3.80
CA HIS A 229 -12.21 4.83 4.30
C HIS A 229 -12.65 4.95 5.77
N ASP A 230 -11.82 5.60 6.56
CA ASP A 230 -12.07 6.07 7.91
C ASP A 230 -11.17 7.29 8.15
N GLU A 231 -11.68 8.34 8.80
CA GLU A 231 -10.93 9.58 9.02
C GLU A 231 -9.65 9.37 9.85
N GLU A 232 -9.63 8.33 10.69
CA GLU A 232 -8.47 7.94 11.50
C GLU A 232 -7.58 6.89 10.81
N HIS A 233 -7.89 6.49 9.56
CA HIS A 233 -7.13 5.51 8.81
C HIS A 233 -6.18 6.18 7.80
N TYR A 234 -4.93 6.37 8.19
CA TYR A 234 -3.94 7.07 7.39
C TYR A 234 -2.53 6.46 7.49
N THR A 235 -1.71 6.78 6.52
CA THR A 235 -0.31 6.35 6.43
C THR A 235 0.53 7.37 5.65
N THR A 236 1.82 7.06 5.45
CA THR A 236 2.72 7.78 4.55
C THR A 236 3.41 6.82 3.59
N ALA A 237 3.92 7.31 2.45
CA ALA A 237 4.67 6.47 1.52
C ALA A 237 5.93 5.87 2.17
N ARG A 238 6.59 6.63 3.04
CA ARG A 238 7.74 6.16 3.83
C ARG A 238 7.35 5.02 4.75
N ASP A 239 6.27 5.16 5.50
CA ASP A 239 5.83 4.14 6.46
C ASP A 239 5.38 2.86 5.77
N LEU A 240 4.66 2.98 4.63
CA LEU A 240 4.31 1.82 3.80
C LEU A 240 5.55 1.09 3.27
N ALA A 241 6.62 1.83 2.91
CA ALA A 241 7.86 1.20 2.51
C ALA A 241 8.48 0.39 3.65
N LYS A 242 8.46 0.88 4.90
CA LYS A 242 8.91 0.12 6.08
C LYS A 242 8.09 -1.15 6.29
N ILE A 243 6.77 -1.04 6.20
CA ILE A 243 5.85 -2.18 6.34
C ILE A 243 6.12 -3.22 5.25
N MET A 244 6.27 -2.77 4.00
CA MET A 244 6.56 -3.68 2.88
C MET A 244 7.92 -4.36 3.03
N MET A 245 8.95 -3.63 3.44
CA MET A 245 10.28 -4.22 3.70
C MET A 245 10.20 -5.30 4.78
N ALA A 246 9.46 -5.07 5.87
CA ALA A 246 9.25 -6.09 6.91
C ALA A 246 8.49 -7.31 6.38
N ALA A 247 7.47 -7.11 5.53
CA ALA A 247 6.72 -8.21 4.93
C ALA A 247 7.58 -9.02 3.94
N LEU A 248 8.47 -8.37 3.20
CA LEU A 248 9.40 -9.02 2.25
C LEU A 248 10.42 -9.97 2.92
N GLU A 249 10.62 -9.88 4.24
CA GLU A 249 11.45 -10.85 4.98
C GLU A 249 10.82 -12.26 5.01
N TYR A 250 9.53 -12.40 4.72
CA TYR A 250 8.80 -13.66 4.73
C TYR A 250 8.71 -14.25 3.32
N GLU A 251 9.33 -15.42 3.10
CA GLU A 251 9.26 -16.13 1.79
C GLU A 251 7.81 -16.37 1.35
N LYS A 252 6.91 -16.72 2.28
CA LYS A 252 5.50 -16.94 1.97
C LYS A 252 4.80 -15.64 1.54
N PHE A 253 5.17 -14.49 2.10
CA PHE A 253 4.67 -13.21 1.62
C PHE A 253 5.11 -12.97 0.17
N GLN A 254 6.40 -13.21 -0.13
CA GLN A 254 6.93 -13.04 -1.48
C GLN A 254 6.22 -13.94 -2.49
N GLU A 255 5.91 -15.20 -2.12
CA GLU A 255 5.15 -16.12 -2.96
C GLU A 255 3.72 -15.59 -3.24
N ILE A 256 3.02 -15.13 -2.20
CA ILE A 256 1.63 -14.69 -2.32
C ILE A 256 1.53 -13.38 -3.12
N TYR A 257 2.38 -12.38 -2.83
CA TYR A 257 2.25 -11.06 -3.47
C TYR A 257 2.70 -11.05 -4.93
N SER A 258 3.48 -12.06 -5.36
CA SER A 258 3.92 -12.24 -6.75
C SER A 258 2.96 -13.06 -7.61
N ALA A 259 1.95 -13.67 -6.99
CA ALA A 259 0.99 -14.50 -7.71
C ALA A 259 0.01 -13.64 -8.53
N ASP A 260 -0.09 -13.92 -9.82
CA ASP A 260 -1.07 -13.33 -10.72
C ASP A 260 -2.44 -14.04 -10.61
N ARG A 261 -2.43 -15.33 -10.27
CA ARG A 261 -3.60 -16.20 -10.10
C ARG A 261 -3.38 -17.22 -9.00
N TYR A 262 -4.47 -17.62 -8.39
CA TYR A 262 -4.48 -18.74 -7.44
C TYR A 262 -5.75 -19.56 -7.59
N THR A 263 -5.61 -20.89 -7.66
CA THR A 263 -6.77 -21.79 -7.65
C THR A 263 -7.15 -22.07 -6.20
N LEU A 264 -8.22 -21.44 -5.74
CA LEU A 264 -8.82 -21.67 -4.44
C LEU A 264 -9.64 -22.96 -4.51
N ALA A 265 -9.15 -24.01 -3.88
CA ALA A 265 -9.80 -25.32 -3.90
C ALA A 265 -11.24 -25.23 -3.38
N ALA A 266 -12.08 -26.20 -3.79
CA ALA A 266 -13.44 -26.31 -3.27
C ALA A 266 -13.43 -26.43 -1.73
N THR A 267 -14.36 -25.72 -1.10
CA THR A 267 -14.55 -25.73 0.36
C THR A 267 -15.73 -26.62 0.75
N ASN A 268 -16.12 -26.58 2.00
CA ASN A 268 -17.34 -27.27 2.46
C ASN A 268 -18.64 -26.65 1.93
N LEU A 269 -18.61 -25.41 1.39
CA LEU A 269 -19.81 -24.69 0.94
C LEU A 269 -19.76 -24.26 -0.52
N GLN A 270 -18.58 -24.16 -1.14
CA GLN A 270 -18.42 -23.63 -2.49
C GLN A 270 -17.50 -24.51 -3.34
N GLU A 271 -17.74 -24.49 -4.65
CA GLU A 271 -16.88 -25.12 -5.65
C GLU A 271 -15.55 -24.37 -5.80
N GLU A 272 -14.58 -24.99 -6.47
CA GLU A 272 -13.29 -24.39 -6.82
C GLU A 272 -13.46 -23.04 -7.52
N ARG A 273 -12.62 -22.04 -7.15
CA ARG A 273 -12.61 -20.69 -7.69
C ARG A 273 -11.20 -20.30 -8.11
N ILE A 274 -11.09 -19.45 -9.12
CA ILE A 274 -9.81 -18.88 -9.55
C ILE A 274 -9.78 -17.43 -9.09
N LEU A 275 -8.87 -17.11 -8.19
CA LEU A 275 -8.55 -15.74 -7.80
C LEU A 275 -7.66 -15.11 -8.87
N VAL A 276 -7.92 -13.86 -9.24
CA VAL A 276 -7.17 -13.12 -10.25
C VAL A 276 -6.66 -11.82 -9.67
N THR A 277 -5.40 -11.51 -9.95
CA THR A 277 -4.76 -10.32 -9.38
C THR A 277 -5.43 -9.02 -9.82
N THR A 278 -5.46 -8.06 -8.90
CA THR A 278 -5.83 -6.66 -9.18
C THR A 278 -4.65 -5.83 -9.67
N ASN A 279 -3.44 -6.38 -9.65
CA ASN A 279 -2.21 -5.70 -10.07
C ASN A 279 -1.92 -5.96 -11.56
N TYR A 280 -2.33 -5.05 -12.42
CA TYR A 280 -2.14 -5.17 -13.87
C TYR A 280 -0.66 -5.03 -14.30
N LEU A 281 0.22 -4.58 -13.43
CA LEU A 281 1.67 -4.55 -13.71
C LEU A 281 2.26 -5.96 -13.92
N ILE A 282 1.66 -7.02 -13.31
CA ILE A 282 2.19 -8.38 -13.34
C ILE A 282 1.42 -9.35 -14.25
N ASP A 283 0.28 -8.96 -14.80
CA ASP A 283 -0.55 -9.86 -15.64
C ASP A 283 -0.88 -9.26 -17.01
N ALA A 284 -0.04 -9.56 -18.00
CA ALA A 284 -0.25 -9.15 -19.39
C ALA A 284 -1.52 -9.74 -20.03
N SER A 285 -2.12 -10.79 -19.43
CA SER A 285 -3.35 -11.42 -19.96
C SER A 285 -4.60 -10.59 -19.66
N ILE A 286 -4.58 -9.74 -18.63
CA ILE A 286 -5.66 -8.81 -18.30
C ILE A 286 -5.59 -7.61 -19.26
N THR A 287 -4.44 -6.97 -19.34
CA THR A 287 -4.15 -5.87 -20.27
C THR A 287 -2.64 -5.73 -20.46
N SER A 288 -2.23 -5.46 -21.71
CA SER A 288 -0.83 -5.14 -22.01
C SER A 288 -0.48 -3.67 -21.76
N ASP A 289 -1.47 -2.82 -21.49
CA ASP A 289 -1.27 -1.37 -21.43
C ASP A 289 -0.49 -0.94 -20.18
N TYR A 290 -0.57 -1.73 -19.11
CA TYR A 290 0.10 -1.46 -17.83
C TYR A 290 1.13 -2.53 -17.44
N TYR A 291 1.24 -3.62 -18.20
CA TYR A 291 2.17 -4.71 -17.89
C TYR A 291 3.62 -4.23 -17.96
N ASP A 292 4.38 -4.50 -16.92
CA ASP A 292 5.81 -4.23 -16.82
C ASP A 292 6.54 -5.52 -16.41
N GLU A 293 7.31 -6.10 -17.31
CA GLU A 293 8.00 -7.38 -17.10
C GLU A 293 9.01 -7.36 -15.94
N ARG A 294 9.42 -6.16 -15.48
CA ARG A 294 10.33 -5.99 -14.35
C ARG A 294 9.62 -6.12 -13.00
N VAL A 295 8.30 -5.86 -12.96
CA VAL A 295 7.52 -5.93 -11.73
C VAL A 295 7.26 -7.38 -11.37
N ILE A 296 7.75 -7.79 -10.19
CA ILE A 296 7.67 -9.16 -9.70
C ILE A 296 6.50 -9.39 -8.73
N GLY A 297 5.84 -8.34 -8.29
CA GLY A 297 4.69 -8.43 -7.40
C GLY A 297 4.28 -7.08 -6.82
N GLY A 298 3.20 -7.07 -6.05
CA GLY A 298 2.74 -5.86 -5.39
C GLY A 298 1.31 -5.93 -4.89
N LYS A 299 0.85 -4.82 -4.30
CA LYS A 299 -0.51 -4.63 -3.82
C LYS A 299 -1.10 -3.33 -4.36
N THR A 300 -2.34 -3.39 -4.82
CA THR A 300 -3.11 -2.23 -5.28
C THR A 300 -4.06 -1.73 -4.21
N GLY A 301 -4.48 -0.48 -4.32
CA GLY A 301 -5.49 0.13 -3.47
C GLY A 301 -6.30 1.19 -4.23
N PHE A 302 -7.57 1.30 -3.90
CA PHE A 302 -8.44 2.36 -4.38
C PHE A 302 -9.61 2.58 -3.41
N THR A 303 -9.80 3.81 -3.01
CA THR A 303 -11.05 4.39 -2.51
C THR A 303 -11.21 5.75 -3.17
N THR A 304 -12.42 6.29 -3.19
CA THR A 304 -12.62 7.64 -3.77
C THR A 304 -11.74 8.70 -3.09
N PRO A 305 -11.59 8.73 -1.75
CA PRO A 305 -10.69 9.67 -1.09
C PRO A 305 -9.20 9.37 -1.28
N ALA A 306 -8.81 8.08 -1.31
CA ALA A 306 -7.39 7.69 -1.46
C ALA A 306 -6.85 7.91 -2.88
N GLY A 307 -7.72 7.92 -3.90
CA GLY A 307 -7.27 7.82 -5.28
C GLY A 307 -6.70 6.43 -5.61
N ARG A 308 -6.00 6.31 -6.73
CA ARG A 308 -5.30 5.08 -7.12
C ARG A 308 -3.98 4.96 -6.36
N CYS A 309 -3.77 3.80 -5.76
CA CYS A 309 -2.56 3.48 -5.01
C CYS A 309 -1.97 2.16 -5.51
N VAL A 310 -0.63 2.08 -5.50
CA VAL A 310 0.09 0.81 -5.73
C VAL A 310 1.38 0.80 -4.93
N MET A 311 1.73 -0.38 -4.45
CA MET A 311 3.03 -0.66 -3.86
C MET A 311 3.55 -1.93 -4.54
N CYS A 312 4.67 -1.80 -5.28
CA CYS A 312 5.21 -2.89 -6.08
C CYS A 312 6.73 -3.00 -5.92
N VAL A 313 7.24 -4.20 -6.18
CA VAL A 313 8.68 -4.49 -6.29
C VAL A 313 8.99 -4.86 -7.72
N ALA A 314 10.08 -4.29 -8.24
CA ALA A 314 10.58 -4.56 -9.58
C ALA A 314 12.06 -4.91 -9.55
N GLU A 315 12.48 -5.79 -10.46
CA GLU A 315 13.86 -6.26 -10.57
C GLU A 315 14.35 -6.17 -12.01
N SER A 316 15.57 -5.71 -12.20
CA SER A 316 16.28 -5.77 -13.46
C SER A 316 17.80 -5.80 -13.22
N GLY A 317 18.45 -6.82 -13.70
CA GLY A 317 19.89 -7.05 -13.44
C GLY A 317 20.14 -7.22 -11.93
N ASN A 318 20.99 -6.34 -11.39
CA ASN A 318 21.33 -6.33 -9.95
C ASN A 318 20.54 -5.27 -9.14
N LEU A 319 19.62 -4.54 -9.79
CA LEU A 319 18.80 -3.52 -9.15
C LEU A 319 17.46 -4.11 -8.74
N ARG A 320 17.03 -3.76 -7.53
CA ARG A 320 15.73 -4.16 -6.97
C ARG A 320 15.06 -2.96 -6.34
N TYR A 321 13.97 -2.49 -6.92
CA TYR A 321 13.25 -1.31 -6.47
C TYR A 321 11.94 -1.64 -5.77
N LEU A 322 11.67 -0.97 -4.66
CA LEU A 322 10.34 -0.81 -4.08
C LEU A 322 9.79 0.54 -4.52
N CYS A 323 8.64 0.53 -5.19
CA CYS A 323 7.91 1.72 -5.58
C CYS A 323 6.59 1.79 -4.79
N VAL A 324 6.33 2.93 -4.15
CA VAL A 324 5.09 3.23 -3.42
C VAL A 324 4.46 4.46 -4.05
N VAL A 325 3.25 4.34 -4.58
CA VAL A 325 2.47 5.41 -5.21
C VAL A 325 1.16 5.59 -4.45
N LEU A 326 0.87 6.80 -4.00
CA LEU A 326 -0.37 7.17 -3.30
C LEU A 326 -1.03 8.35 -4.00
N GLY A 327 -2.36 8.30 -4.09
CA GLY A 327 -3.16 9.42 -4.54
C GLY A 327 -3.04 9.74 -6.03
N ALA A 328 -2.80 8.75 -6.89
CA ALA A 328 -2.80 8.95 -8.34
C ALA A 328 -4.22 9.04 -8.91
N SER A 329 -4.32 9.64 -10.09
CA SER A 329 -5.60 9.86 -10.78
C SER A 329 -6.31 8.55 -11.12
N SER A 330 -7.65 8.56 -10.97
CA SER A 330 -8.53 7.45 -11.33
C SER A 330 -9.33 7.68 -12.62
N THR A 331 -9.24 8.91 -13.17
CA THR A 331 -10.01 9.34 -14.34
C THR A 331 -9.09 10.05 -15.32
N GLY A 332 -9.09 9.61 -16.56
CA GLY A 332 -8.34 10.22 -17.65
C GLY A 332 -8.94 11.55 -18.08
N ALA A 333 -8.20 12.31 -18.87
CA ALA A 333 -8.61 13.62 -19.39
C ALA A 333 -9.89 13.54 -20.25
N ASP A 334 -10.19 12.38 -20.81
CA ASP A 334 -11.40 12.11 -21.61
C ASP A 334 -12.58 11.57 -20.77
N GLY A 335 -12.41 11.46 -19.44
CA GLY A 335 -13.39 10.90 -18.51
C GLY A 335 -13.40 9.37 -18.44
N SER A 336 -12.48 8.67 -19.10
CA SER A 336 -12.35 7.21 -19.00
C SER A 336 -11.73 6.78 -17.67
N THR A 337 -11.89 5.51 -17.32
CA THR A 337 -11.16 4.91 -16.19
C THR A 337 -9.66 4.96 -16.49
N TYR A 338 -8.90 5.50 -15.55
CA TYR A 338 -7.46 5.64 -15.64
C TYR A 338 -6.77 5.04 -14.40
N PHE A 339 -5.64 4.39 -14.65
CA PHE A 339 -4.84 3.75 -13.59
C PHE A 339 -3.52 4.51 -13.42
N GLY A 340 -3.62 5.78 -13.01
CA GLY A 340 -2.48 6.68 -12.84
C GLY A 340 -1.38 6.12 -11.96
N SER A 341 -1.73 5.29 -10.97
CA SER A 341 -0.73 4.64 -10.10
C SER A 341 0.17 3.66 -10.85
N PHE A 342 -0.34 2.93 -11.85
CA PHE A 342 0.49 2.02 -12.65
C PHE A 342 1.40 2.80 -13.58
N VAL A 343 0.88 3.86 -14.20
CA VAL A 343 1.68 4.72 -15.07
C VAL A 343 2.82 5.37 -14.28
N SER A 344 2.50 6.00 -13.15
CA SER A 344 3.51 6.64 -12.31
C SER A 344 4.53 5.66 -11.73
N ALA A 345 4.11 4.42 -11.41
CA ALA A 345 5.03 3.38 -10.96
C ALA A 345 6.00 2.98 -12.08
N SER A 346 5.52 2.72 -13.30
CA SER A 346 6.36 2.37 -14.45
C SER A 346 7.33 3.49 -14.82
N GLU A 347 6.87 4.75 -14.85
CA GLU A 347 7.73 5.90 -15.13
C GLU A 347 8.81 6.11 -14.05
N ALA A 348 8.47 5.90 -12.77
CA ALA A 348 9.45 5.96 -11.68
C ALA A 348 10.47 4.81 -11.78
N LEU A 349 10.02 3.61 -12.15
CA LEU A 349 10.89 2.45 -12.37
C LEU A 349 11.81 2.68 -13.58
N ASP A 350 11.30 3.23 -14.69
CA ASP A 350 12.13 3.62 -15.85
C ASP A 350 13.22 4.59 -15.41
N PHE A 351 12.86 5.65 -14.67
CA PHE A 351 13.84 6.57 -14.14
C PHE A 351 14.91 5.86 -13.27
N GLY A 352 14.48 4.95 -12.37
CA GLY A 352 15.38 4.20 -11.50
C GLY A 352 16.34 3.29 -12.29
N PHE A 353 15.82 2.48 -13.22
CA PHE A 353 16.63 1.53 -13.97
C PHE A 353 17.50 2.18 -15.03
N ASP A 354 17.06 3.29 -15.64
CA ASP A 354 17.80 3.97 -16.71
C ASP A 354 18.88 4.92 -16.17
N SER A 355 18.63 5.53 -14.99
CA SER A 355 19.53 6.56 -14.44
C SER A 355 20.63 5.99 -13.55
N PHE A 356 20.53 4.73 -13.10
CA PHE A 356 21.44 4.20 -12.10
C PHE A 356 21.93 2.79 -12.45
N THR A 357 23.19 2.51 -12.09
CA THR A 357 23.79 1.19 -12.19
C THR A 357 24.71 0.94 -10.99
N PHE A 358 25.00 -0.32 -10.68
CA PHE A 358 26.00 -0.66 -9.69
C PHE A 358 27.40 -0.72 -10.33
N ALA A 359 28.38 -0.09 -9.67
CA ALA A 359 29.79 -0.27 -9.98
C ALA A 359 30.50 -0.94 -8.82
N GLU A 360 31.34 -1.93 -9.12
CA GLU A 360 32.23 -2.54 -8.14
C GLU A 360 33.37 -1.54 -7.80
N VAL A 361 33.36 -1.04 -6.56
CA VAL A 361 34.39 -0.08 -6.08
C VAL A 361 35.51 -0.75 -5.30
N LEU A 362 35.24 -1.91 -4.70
CA LEU A 362 36.21 -2.73 -4.02
C LEU A 362 36.07 -4.19 -4.49
N SER A 363 37.18 -4.78 -4.93
CA SER A 363 37.24 -6.17 -5.37
C SER A 363 38.07 -7.01 -4.40
N PRO A 364 37.64 -8.24 -4.06
CA PRO A 364 38.48 -9.16 -3.28
C PRO A 364 39.80 -9.51 -4.00
N LEU A 365 39.88 -9.23 -5.30
CA LEU A 365 41.10 -9.45 -6.11
C LEU A 365 42.07 -8.28 -6.05
N ALA A 366 41.67 -7.11 -5.54
CA ALA A 366 42.51 -5.92 -5.49
C ALA A 366 42.90 -5.57 -4.04
N PRO A 367 44.19 -5.46 -3.71
CA PRO A 367 44.61 -5.04 -2.39
C PRO A 367 44.30 -3.57 -2.14
N ILE A 368 43.60 -3.27 -1.03
CA ILE A 368 43.27 -1.91 -0.60
C ILE A 368 44.33 -1.29 0.31
N ALA A 369 45.18 -2.13 0.91
CA ALA A 369 46.27 -1.69 1.76
C ALA A 369 47.39 -2.72 1.80
N GLN A 370 48.61 -2.27 2.16
CA GLN A 370 49.70 -3.14 2.55
C GLN A 370 50.11 -2.80 3.98
N LEU A 371 50.00 -3.78 4.86
CA LEU A 371 50.37 -3.58 6.28
C LEU A 371 51.73 -4.18 6.53
N PRO A 372 52.68 -3.42 7.18
CA PRO A 372 53.93 -3.96 7.60
C PRO A 372 53.73 -4.97 8.73
N VAL A 373 54.41 -6.11 8.62
CA VAL A 373 54.41 -7.13 9.67
C VAL A 373 55.60 -6.86 10.61
N ALA A 374 55.34 -6.77 11.92
CA ALA A 374 56.40 -6.55 12.90
C ALA A 374 57.46 -7.67 12.81
N HIS A 375 58.73 -7.27 12.77
CA HIS A 375 59.90 -8.17 12.62
C HIS A 375 59.99 -8.95 11.31
N ALA A 376 59.25 -8.57 10.24
CA ALA A 376 59.36 -9.13 8.92
C ALA A 376 59.86 -8.09 7.91
N THR A 377 60.50 -8.56 6.84
CA THR A 377 60.95 -7.70 5.71
C THR A 377 59.91 -7.51 4.64
N GLN A 378 58.72 -8.14 4.82
CA GLN A 378 57.62 -8.11 3.85
C GLN A 378 56.34 -7.53 4.50
N SER A 379 55.53 -6.87 3.68
CA SER A 379 54.19 -6.43 4.05
C SER A 379 53.14 -7.45 3.64
N VAL A 380 52.01 -7.45 4.33
CA VAL A 380 50.82 -8.28 4.00
C VAL A 380 49.84 -7.39 3.23
N ALA A 381 49.38 -7.87 2.08
CA ALA A 381 48.30 -7.23 1.36
C ALA A 381 46.96 -7.49 2.05
N VAL A 382 46.19 -6.44 2.25
CA VAL A 382 44.82 -6.50 2.77
C VAL A 382 43.86 -6.31 1.60
N THR A 383 43.01 -7.28 1.39
CA THR A 383 41.93 -7.22 0.39
C THR A 383 40.56 -7.28 1.07
N PRO A 384 39.51 -6.75 0.49
CA PRO A 384 38.15 -7.01 0.97
C PRO A 384 37.86 -8.52 1.01
N ALA A 385 37.08 -8.96 1.96
CA ALA A 385 36.60 -10.35 2.01
C ALA A 385 35.61 -10.65 0.87
N GLU A 386 34.85 -9.62 0.50
CA GLU A 386 33.83 -9.66 -0.54
C GLU A 386 33.92 -8.43 -1.43
N SER A 387 33.31 -8.48 -2.62
CA SER A 387 33.15 -7.31 -3.47
C SER A 387 32.27 -6.28 -2.78
N VAL A 388 32.67 -5.02 -2.84
CA VAL A 388 31.84 -3.90 -2.44
C VAL A 388 31.43 -3.15 -3.69
N THR A 389 30.14 -3.03 -3.90
CA THR A 389 29.55 -2.28 -5.00
C THR A 389 28.95 -0.98 -4.51
N THR A 390 28.96 0.03 -5.36
CA THR A 390 28.21 1.27 -5.14
C THR A 390 27.45 1.62 -6.38
N ARG A 391 26.43 2.44 -6.23
CA ARG A 391 25.69 2.98 -7.36
C ARG A 391 26.51 4.08 -8.04
N THR A 392 26.45 4.13 -9.36
CA THR A 392 27.00 5.23 -10.18
C THR A 392 25.87 5.83 -11.01
N ASP A 393 25.93 7.14 -11.16
CA ASP A 393 25.04 7.90 -12.04
C ASP A 393 25.38 7.65 -13.52
#